data_dc1e5d69159611d6f9a8a870d009d953
#
_entry.id   dc1e5d69159611d6f9a8a870d009d953
#
_cell.length_a   1.000
_cell.length_b   1.000
_cell.length_c   1.000
_cell.angle_alpha   90.00
_cell.angle_beta   90.00
_cell.angle_gamma   90.00
#
_symmetry.space_group_name_H-M   'P 1'
#
loop_
_entity.id
_entity.type
_entity.pdbx_description
1 polymer ?
#
loop_
_entity_poly.entity_id
_entity_poly.type
_entity_poly.pdbx_seq_one_letter_code
_entity_poly.pdbx_strand_id
1 'polypeptide(L)'
;RPSFSRTNGQDADFTEAFDHLRRGVNLSLNLAYNEPWGQMQPVRHILGALLLEQGEVEEAEEVYRADIKLWKDNMWGLLGLKLCLEARGDTSGELEKITALFEERSVRADIMPAKTCFCAQDSIKDSCC
;
A
#
# COMPACT_ATOMS: atom_id res chain seq x y z
N ARG A 1 -22.92 -7.63 -1.89
CA ARG A 1 -21.45 -7.63 -2.05
C ARG A 1 -21.07 -6.52 -3.00
N PRO A 2 -20.29 -5.54 -2.59
CA PRO A 2 -19.65 -4.65 -3.56
C PRO A 2 -18.64 -5.50 -4.33
N SER A 3 -18.94 -5.80 -5.57
CA SER A 3 -17.95 -6.34 -6.49
C SER A 3 -17.00 -5.22 -6.85
N PHE A 4 -15.71 -5.38 -6.59
CA PHE A 4 -14.66 -4.57 -7.19
C PHE A 4 -14.68 -4.84 -8.70
N SER A 5 -15.61 -4.22 -9.40
CA SER A 5 -15.64 -4.22 -10.83
C SER A 5 -14.68 -3.13 -11.31
N ARG A 6 -13.55 -3.53 -11.89
CA ARG A 6 -12.74 -2.65 -12.71
C ARG A 6 -13.59 -2.21 -13.89
N THR A 7 -14.34 -1.15 -13.71
CA THR A 7 -15.00 -0.50 -14.84
C THR A 7 -14.01 0.45 -15.49
N ASN A 8 -13.64 0.13 -16.73
CA ASN A 8 -12.88 1.01 -17.59
C ASN A 8 -13.58 2.39 -17.70
N GLY A 9 -12.94 3.43 -17.17
CA GLY A 9 -13.09 4.79 -17.69
C GLY A 9 -14.40 5.51 -17.44
N GLN A 10 -15.19 5.19 -16.42
CA GLN A 10 -16.28 6.03 -15.95
C GLN A 10 -16.14 6.26 -14.45
N ASP A 11 -16.48 7.48 -14.01
CA ASP A 11 -16.40 8.00 -12.63
C ASP A 11 -17.03 7.05 -11.59
N ALA A 12 -16.36 5.95 -11.30
CA ALA A 12 -16.78 5.06 -10.23
C ALA A 12 -16.50 5.76 -8.90
N ASP A 13 -17.57 5.98 -8.12
CA ASP A 13 -17.46 6.52 -6.78
C ASP A 13 -16.90 5.45 -5.83
N PHE A 14 -15.64 5.59 -5.45
CA PHE A 14 -14.97 4.68 -4.50
C PHE A 14 -15.05 5.17 -3.05
N THR A 15 -15.80 6.24 -2.76
CA THR A 15 -15.88 6.86 -1.43
C THR A 15 -16.25 5.83 -0.36
N GLU A 16 -17.29 5.04 -0.58
CA GLU A 16 -17.71 4.01 0.37
C GLU A 16 -16.66 2.93 0.56
N ALA A 17 -16.00 2.51 -0.52
CA ALA A 17 -14.94 1.51 -0.45
C ALA A 17 -13.76 1.99 0.41
N PHE A 18 -13.34 3.23 0.23
CA PHE A 18 -12.29 3.82 1.04
C PHE A 18 -12.71 4.03 2.50
N ASP A 19 -13.96 4.38 2.77
CA ASP A 19 -14.47 4.48 4.14
C ASP A 19 -14.44 3.13 4.86
N HIS A 20 -14.78 2.05 4.18
CA HIS A 20 -14.63 0.69 4.71
C HIS A 20 -13.17 0.34 5.00
N LEU A 21 -12.25 0.71 4.12
CA LEU A 21 -10.81 0.46 4.34
C LEU A 21 -10.24 1.29 5.49
N ARG A 22 -10.61 2.58 5.61
CA ARG A 22 -10.22 3.43 6.75
C ARG A 22 -10.73 2.85 8.06
N ARG A 23 -11.99 2.39 8.08
CA ARG A 23 -12.55 1.69 9.24
C ARG A 23 -11.80 0.39 9.52
N GLY A 24 -11.44 -0.36 8.49
CA GLY A 24 -10.62 -1.57 8.61
C GLY A 24 -9.26 -1.29 9.24
N VAL A 25 -8.59 -0.20 8.88
CA VAL A 25 -7.34 0.25 9.52
C VAL A 25 -7.55 0.44 11.03
N ASN A 26 -8.58 1.19 11.42
CA ASN A 26 -8.86 1.45 12.84
C ASN A 26 -9.16 0.15 13.62
N LEU A 27 -9.94 -0.76 13.04
CA LEU A 27 -10.24 -2.05 13.66
C LEU A 27 -9.00 -2.91 13.81
N SER A 28 -8.14 -2.96 12.80
CA SER A 28 -6.91 -3.76 12.83
C SER A 28 -5.91 -3.28 13.90
N LEU A 29 -5.87 -1.98 14.15
CA LEU A 29 -5.00 -1.40 15.18
C LEU A 29 -5.45 -1.73 16.61
N ASN A 30 -6.70 -2.10 16.80
CA ASN A 30 -7.28 -2.45 18.09
C ASN A 30 -7.41 -3.97 18.31
N LEU A 31 -6.85 -4.79 17.42
CA LEU A 31 -6.84 -6.23 17.64
C LEU A 31 -5.96 -6.60 18.83
N ALA A 32 -6.48 -7.50 19.66
CA ALA A 32 -5.67 -8.12 20.71
C ALA A 32 -4.60 -9.03 20.07
N TYR A 33 -3.48 -9.19 20.77
CA TYR A 33 -2.45 -10.12 20.36
C TYR A 33 -3.03 -11.55 20.23
N ASN A 34 -2.70 -12.21 19.13
CA ASN A 34 -3.05 -13.62 18.89
C ASN A 34 -2.01 -14.29 17.98
N GLU A 35 -2.01 -15.61 18.00
CA GLU A 35 -1.15 -16.43 17.13
C GLU A 35 -2.01 -17.43 16.34
N PRO A 36 -1.85 -17.49 15.00
CA PRO A 36 -0.98 -16.63 14.18
C PRO A 36 -1.41 -15.17 14.21
N TRP A 37 -0.46 -14.27 13.95
CA TRP A 37 -0.70 -12.82 14.00
C TRP A 37 -1.87 -12.40 13.09
N GLY A 38 -2.91 -11.80 13.69
CA GLY A 38 -4.17 -11.49 13.00
C GLY A 38 -4.07 -10.42 11.92
N GLN A 39 -3.00 -9.63 11.93
CA GLN A 39 -2.72 -8.61 10.91
C GLN A 39 -1.72 -9.10 9.86
N MET A 40 -1.84 -10.33 9.38
CA MET A 40 -0.91 -10.93 8.43
C MET A 40 -0.61 -10.04 7.22
N GLN A 41 -1.59 -9.22 6.81
CA GLN A 41 -1.39 -8.12 5.87
C GLN A 41 -2.00 -6.85 6.48
N PRO A 42 -1.19 -5.83 6.82
CA PRO A 42 -1.72 -4.57 7.33
C PRO A 42 -2.72 -3.94 6.36
N VAL A 43 -3.87 -3.53 6.86
CA VAL A 43 -4.93 -2.92 6.03
C VAL A 43 -4.45 -1.63 5.37
N ARG A 44 -3.48 -0.92 5.99
CA ARG A 44 -2.82 0.24 5.38
C ARG A 44 -2.16 -0.06 4.05
N HIS A 45 -1.61 -1.25 3.85
CA HIS A 45 -1.00 -1.63 2.57
C HIS A 45 -2.05 -1.72 1.45
N ILE A 46 -3.24 -2.20 1.77
CA ILE A 46 -4.36 -2.26 0.84
C ILE A 46 -4.91 -0.86 0.56
N LEU A 47 -5.18 -0.11 1.62
CA LEU A 47 -5.70 1.25 1.52
C LEU A 47 -4.75 2.15 0.72
N GLY A 48 -3.47 2.17 1.05
CA GLY A 48 -2.48 3.00 0.37
C GLY A 48 -2.34 2.66 -1.11
N ALA A 49 -2.32 1.38 -1.46
CA ALA A 49 -2.22 0.94 -2.86
C ALA A 49 -3.42 1.37 -3.69
N LEU A 50 -4.63 1.23 -3.17
CA LEU A 50 -5.85 1.60 -3.88
C LEU A 50 -6.05 3.12 -3.95
N LEU A 51 -5.68 3.87 -2.91
CA LEU A 51 -5.65 5.33 -2.95
C LEU A 51 -4.70 5.82 -4.04
N LEU A 52 -3.49 5.26 -4.09
CA LEU A 52 -2.51 5.64 -5.11
C LEU A 52 -2.99 5.30 -6.53
N GLU A 53 -3.66 4.17 -6.71
CA GLU A 53 -4.27 3.78 -8.00
C GLU A 53 -5.35 4.77 -8.45
N GLN A 54 -6.08 5.37 -7.52
CA GLN A 54 -7.10 6.38 -7.79
C GLN A 54 -6.55 7.81 -7.88
N GLY A 55 -5.25 8.00 -7.71
CA GLY A 55 -4.61 9.30 -7.78
C GLY A 55 -4.67 10.11 -6.47
N GLU A 56 -5.15 9.52 -5.38
CA GLU A 56 -5.20 10.13 -4.04
C GLU A 56 -3.82 10.03 -3.35
N VAL A 57 -2.82 10.66 -3.97
CA VAL A 57 -1.42 10.50 -3.61
C VAL A 57 -1.11 11.03 -2.21
N GLU A 58 -1.70 12.17 -1.83
CA GLU A 58 -1.45 12.80 -0.53
C GLU A 58 -1.93 11.90 0.62
N GLU A 59 -3.15 11.38 0.54
CA GLU A 59 -3.68 10.46 1.56
C GLU A 59 -2.89 9.13 1.57
N ALA A 60 -2.54 8.60 0.41
CA ALA A 60 -1.71 7.40 0.31
C ALA A 60 -0.36 7.59 1.01
N GLU A 61 0.28 8.74 0.82
CA GLU A 61 1.54 9.08 1.48
C GLU A 61 1.38 9.11 3.01
N GLU A 62 0.32 9.73 3.54
CA GLU A 62 0.03 9.75 4.97
C GLU A 62 -0.16 8.33 5.53
N VAL A 63 -0.89 7.48 4.82
CA VAL A 63 -1.12 6.08 5.18
C VAL A 63 0.19 5.30 5.29
N TYR A 64 1.09 5.45 4.31
CA TYR A 64 2.38 4.75 4.33
C TYR A 64 3.33 5.31 5.38
N ARG A 65 3.33 6.62 5.63
CA ARG A 65 4.13 7.21 6.72
C ARG A 65 3.68 6.69 8.08
N ALA A 66 2.37 6.56 8.31
CA ALA A 66 1.83 5.97 9.53
C ALA A 66 2.20 4.48 9.66
N ASP A 67 2.20 3.74 8.55
CA ASP A 67 2.59 2.34 8.52
C ASP A 67 4.06 2.13 8.89
N ILE A 68 4.97 2.90 8.29
CA ILE A 68 6.42 2.84 8.57
C ILE A 68 6.72 3.23 10.01
N LYS A 69 5.96 4.15 10.58
CA LYS A 69 6.12 4.56 11.98
C LYS A 69 5.74 3.45 12.95
N LEU A 70 4.69 2.68 12.63
CA LEU A 70 4.22 1.56 13.44
C LEU A 70 5.10 0.31 13.24
N TRP A 71 5.35 -0.03 11.98
CA TRP A 71 6.18 -1.17 11.57
C TRP A 71 7.47 -0.64 10.94
N LYS A 72 8.40 -0.29 11.81
CA LYS A 72 9.59 0.50 11.46
C LYS A 72 10.29 -0.04 10.22
N ASP A 73 10.40 0.83 9.22
CA ASP A 73 11.14 0.60 7.99
C ASP A 73 10.79 -0.73 7.29
N ASN A 74 9.52 -1.16 7.37
CA ASN A 74 9.11 -2.35 6.65
C ASN A 74 9.14 -2.12 5.13
N MET A 75 9.56 -3.14 4.41
CA MET A 75 9.76 -3.07 2.97
C MET A 75 8.51 -2.63 2.19
N TRP A 76 7.33 -3.09 2.61
CA TRP A 76 6.07 -2.77 1.94
C TRP A 76 5.67 -1.31 2.11
N GLY A 77 5.78 -0.78 3.34
CA GLY A 77 5.53 0.63 3.62
C GLY A 77 6.51 1.53 2.87
N LEU A 78 7.79 1.16 2.83
CA LEU A 78 8.83 1.89 2.09
C LEU A 78 8.56 1.89 0.58
N LEU A 79 8.14 0.76 0.01
CA LEU A 79 7.72 0.68 -1.38
C LEU A 79 6.56 1.64 -1.66
N GLY A 80 5.53 1.61 -0.82
CA GLY A 80 4.36 2.48 -0.97
C GLY A 80 4.73 3.96 -0.88
N LEU A 81 5.53 4.35 0.09
CA LEU A 81 6.01 5.72 0.22
C LEU A 81 6.86 6.15 -0.98
N LYS A 82 7.77 5.29 -1.45
CA LYS A 82 8.55 5.53 -2.66
C LYS A 82 7.65 5.83 -3.86
N LEU A 83 6.64 5.00 -4.09
CA LEU A 83 5.69 5.19 -5.19
C LEU A 83 4.90 6.51 -5.07
N CYS A 84 4.52 6.92 -3.86
CA CYS A 84 3.88 8.21 -3.63
C CYS A 84 4.81 9.38 -3.96
N LEU A 85 6.07 9.32 -3.50
CA LEU A 85 7.08 10.35 -3.77
C LEU A 85 7.38 10.47 -5.27
N GLU A 86 7.46 9.35 -5.98
CA GLU A 86 7.60 9.34 -7.44
C GLU A 86 6.38 9.97 -8.13
N ALA A 87 5.17 9.62 -7.68
CA ALA A 87 3.92 10.11 -8.28
C ALA A 87 3.75 11.63 -8.13
N ARG A 88 4.18 12.21 -6.99
CA ARG A 88 4.12 13.67 -6.80
C ARG A 88 5.35 14.42 -7.29
N GLY A 89 6.34 13.73 -7.83
CA GLY A 89 7.56 14.34 -8.35
C GLY A 89 8.42 15.00 -7.26
N ASP A 90 8.71 14.24 -6.18
CA ASP A 90 9.54 14.77 -5.08
C ASP A 90 10.92 15.22 -5.56
N THR A 91 11.31 16.43 -5.16
CA THR A 91 12.62 17.04 -5.46
C THR A 91 13.41 17.40 -4.19
N SER A 92 12.91 17.03 -3.02
CA SER A 92 13.54 17.36 -1.73
C SER A 92 14.75 16.48 -1.39
N GLY A 93 14.98 15.40 -2.13
CA GLY A 93 15.97 14.37 -1.84
C GLY A 93 15.45 13.25 -0.93
N GLU A 94 14.18 13.29 -0.54
CA GLU A 94 13.57 12.23 0.27
C GLU A 94 13.40 10.95 -0.55
N LEU A 95 13.03 11.06 -1.81
CA LEU A 95 12.87 9.91 -2.72
C LEU A 95 14.13 9.05 -2.78
N GLU A 96 15.30 9.66 -2.90
CA GLU A 96 16.59 8.95 -2.93
C GLU A 96 16.86 8.22 -1.62
N LYS A 97 16.55 8.87 -0.48
CA LYS A 97 16.72 8.26 0.85
C LYS A 97 15.79 7.05 1.05
N ILE A 98 14.52 7.20 0.69
CA ILE A 98 13.54 6.13 0.80
C ILE A 98 13.86 4.99 -0.17
N THR A 99 14.32 5.30 -1.37
CA THR A 99 14.74 4.28 -2.34
C THR A 99 15.94 3.47 -1.81
N ALA A 100 16.96 4.13 -1.28
CA ALA A 100 18.11 3.45 -0.70
C ALA A 100 17.72 2.57 0.49
N LEU A 101 16.85 3.05 1.36
CA LEU A 101 16.36 2.29 2.50
C LEU A 101 15.50 1.09 2.07
N PHE A 102 14.65 1.27 1.07
CA PHE A 102 13.87 0.18 0.48
C PHE A 102 14.79 -0.91 -0.10
N GLU A 103 15.82 -0.55 -0.85
CA GLU A 103 16.80 -1.48 -1.40
C GLU A 103 17.52 -2.25 -0.29
N GLU A 104 17.96 -1.56 0.76
CA GLU A 104 18.59 -2.19 1.93
C GLU A 104 17.67 -3.20 2.60
N ARG A 105 16.40 -2.84 2.84
CA ARG A 105 15.42 -3.70 3.54
C ARG A 105 14.93 -4.86 2.68
N SER A 106 15.02 -4.74 1.37
CA SER A 106 14.57 -5.77 0.43
C SER A 106 15.62 -6.83 0.08
N VAL A 107 16.84 -6.72 0.57
CA VAL A 107 17.95 -7.65 0.25
C VAL A 107 17.60 -9.11 0.52
N ARG A 108 16.74 -9.40 1.50
CA ARG A 108 16.30 -10.77 1.85
C ARG A 108 14.97 -11.17 1.22
N ALA A 109 14.39 -10.32 0.39
CA ALA A 109 13.12 -10.61 -0.24
C ALA A 109 13.32 -11.52 -1.46
N ASP A 110 12.62 -12.64 -1.50
CA ASP A 110 12.64 -13.55 -2.66
C ASP A 110 11.80 -13.00 -3.82
N ILE A 111 10.84 -12.14 -3.51
CA ILE A 111 9.92 -11.54 -4.48
C ILE A 111 9.91 -10.03 -4.29
N MET A 112 10.04 -9.31 -5.40
CA MET A 112 9.94 -7.85 -5.43
C MET A 112 8.57 -7.45 -5.95
N PRO A 113 7.65 -7.00 -5.07
CA PRO A 113 6.32 -6.58 -5.51
C PRO A 113 6.39 -5.23 -6.24
N ALA A 114 5.51 -5.04 -7.21
CA ALA A 114 5.35 -3.76 -7.88
C ALA A 114 4.51 -2.77 -7.06
N LYS A 115 3.59 -3.27 -6.24
CA LYS A 115 2.67 -2.50 -5.40
C LYS A 115 2.48 -3.20 -4.06
N THR A 116 1.92 -2.50 -3.08
CA THR A 116 1.77 -3.02 -1.71
C THR A 116 0.52 -3.90 -1.49
N CYS A 117 -0.31 -4.07 -2.50
CA CYS A 117 -1.46 -4.97 -2.48
C CYS A 117 -1.51 -5.81 -3.75
N PHE A 118 -1.76 -7.10 -3.61
CA PHE A 118 -2.02 -7.99 -4.75
C PHE A 118 -3.29 -7.60 -5.52
N CYS A 119 -4.23 -6.94 -4.88
CA CYS A 119 -5.44 -6.42 -5.51
C CYS A 119 -5.18 -5.30 -6.52
N ALA A 120 -4.06 -4.57 -6.36
CA ALA A 120 -3.65 -3.45 -7.20
C ALA A 120 -2.51 -3.80 -8.17
N GLN A 121 -1.98 -5.01 -8.12
CA GLN A 121 -0.96 -5.45 -9.06
C GLN A 121 -1.62 -5.75 -10.42
N ASP A 122 -1.09 -5.15 -11.46
CA ASP A 122 -1.48 -5.51 -12.82
C ASP A 122 -1.19 -6.98 -13.00
N SER A 123 -2.28 -7.72 -13.08
CA SER A 123 -2.37 -9.18 -13.18
C SER A 123 -1.04 -9.92 -13.33
N ILE A 124 -0.81 -10.86 -12.46
CA ILE A 124 0.04 -12.04 -12.66
C ILE A 124 -0.43 -12.75 -13.96
N LYS A 125 -0.33 -12.07 -15.08
CA LYS A 125 -0.70 -12.65 -16.38
C LYS A 125 0.40 -13.51 -16.97
N ASP A 126 1.62 -13.46 -16.43
CA ASP A 126 2.79 -14.07 -17.07
C ASP A 126 3.60 -15.03 -16.19
N SER A 127 3.09 -15.53 -15.07
CA SER A 127 3.84 -16.51 -14.28
C SER A 127 3.07 -17.76 -13.84
N CYS A 128 2.06 -18.16 -14.61
CA CYS A 128 1.50 -19.50 -14.54
C CYS A 128 1.64 -20.18 -15.91
N CYS A 129 2.83 -20.66 -16.15
CA CYS A 129 3.10 -21.76 -17.09
C CYS A 129 4.12 -22.69 -16.46
#